data_6dd362c703371ea31d48f1cd8a301166
#
_entry.id   6dd362c703371ea31d48f1cd8a301166
#
_cell.length_a   1.000
_cell.length_b   1.000
_cell.length_c   1.000
_cell.angle_alpha   90.00
_cell.angle_beta   90.00
_cell.angle_gamma   90.00
#
_symmetry.space_group_name_H-M   'P 1'
#
loop_
_entity.id
_entity.type
_entity.pdbx_description
1 polymer ?
#
loop_
_entity_poly.entity_id
_entity_poly.type
_entity_poly.pdbx_seq_one_letter_code
_entity_poly.pdbx_strand_id
1 'polypeptide(L)'
;MKKWAPIVLSIFIAFVFVQSLPFKFGNSFETQHIFVTLANWSGLTWFGAYGGYMVGSAELLTAILLFTPLRALAAFAALGIMSAAVFFHLFTPLGIIMPIFDSSTGLQIGNDNGVLFIMACVTWTCALILVWMDLKSSSSLLKRIAGINAKQDIIG
;
A
#
# COMPACT_ATOMS: atom_id res chain seq x y z
N MET A 1 13.67 -21.85 -3.26
CA MET A 1 12.73 -20.93 -3.93
C MET A 1 13.52 -20.06 -4.91
N LYS A 2 12.96 -19.80 -6.11
CA LYS A 2 13.68 -19.15 -7.21
C LYS A 2 14.12 -17.73 -6.80
N LYS A 3 15.38 -17.40 -7.04
CA LYS A 3 16.01 -16.09 -6.73
C LYS A 3 15.24 -14.87 -7.31
N TRP A 4 14.41 -15.10 -8.32
CA TRP A 4 13.64 -14.08 -9.03
C TRP A 4 12.30 -13.69 -8.36
N ALA A 5 11.73 -14.57 -7.50
CA ALA A 5 10.41 -14.30 -6.91
C ALA A 5 10.36 -12.98 -6.11
N PRO A 6 11.35 -12.65 -5.25
CA PRO A 6 11.31 -11.37 -4.54
C PRO A 6 11.38 -10.16 -5.48
N ILE A 7 12.12 -10.27 -6.58
CA ILE A 7 12.27 -9.18 -7.55
C ILE A 7 10.97 -8.96 -8.30
N VAL A 8 10.34 -10.03 -8.79
CA VAL A 8 9.05 -9.94 -9.52
C VAL A 8 7.95 -9.35 -8.63
N LEU A 9 7.85 -9.81 -7.38
CA LEU A 9 6.88 -9.26 -6.44
C LEU A 9 7.15 -7.78 -6.13
N SER A 10 8.42 -7.40 -5.95
CA SER A 10 8.80 -5.99 -5.73
C SER A 10 8.46 -5.11 -6.92
N ILE A 11 8.70 -5.58 -8.16
CA ILE A 11 8.34 -4.86 -9.39
C ILE A 11 6.83 -4.65 -9.46
N PHE A 12 6.04 -5.70 -9.17
CA PHE A 12 4.59 -5.59 -9.19
C PHE A 12 4.06 -4.57 -8.19
N ILE A 13 4.51 -4.65 -6.92
CA ILE A 13 4.09 -3.70 -5.87
C ILE A 13 4.50 -2.28 -6.25
N ALA A 14 5.75 -2.08 -6.68
CA ALA A 14 6.23 -0.76 -7.09
C ALA A 14 5.45 -0.21 -8.28
N PHE A 15 5.10 -1.05 -9.27
CA PHE A 15 4.26 -0.67 -10.40
C PHE A 15 2.89 -0.17 -9.92
N VAL A 16 2.21 -0.92 -9.05
CA VAL A 16 0.89 -0.54 -8.51
C VAL A 16 0.96 0.79 -7.76
N PHE A 17 2.00 0.99 -6.94
CA PHE A 17 2.18 2.23 -6.20
C PHE A 17 2.47 3.41 -7.13
N VAL A 18 3.45 3.28 -8.02
CA VAL A 18 3.89 4.37 -8.90
C VAL A 18 2.78 4.79 -9.87
N GLN A 19 2.02 3.85 -10.44
CA GLN A 19 0.91 4.19 -11.35
C GLN A 19 -0.20 5.01 -10.68
N SER A 20 -0.35 4.91 -9.35
CA SER A 20 -1.36 5.64 -8.59
C SER A 20 -0.94 7.07 -8.23
N LEU A 21 0.35 7.39 -8.30
CA LEU A 21 0.88 8.70 -7.86
C LEU A 21 0.34 9.90 -8.65
N PRO A 22 0.20 9.85 -9.99
CA PRO A 22 -0.36 10.97 -10.73
C PRO A 22 -1.77 11.35 -10.25
N PHE A 23 -2.60 10.38 -9.88
CA PHE A 23 -3.94 10.62 -9.36
C PHE A 23 -3.89 11.27 -7.96
N LYS A 24 -3.00 10.78 -7.08
CA LYS A 24 -2.87 11.27 -5.71
C LYS A 24 -2.23 12.67 -5.65
N PHE A 25 -1.14 12.87 -6.37
CA PHE A 25 -0.46 14.17 -6.40
C PHE A 25 -1.16 15.20 -7.29
N GLY A 26 -1.87 14.76 -8.33
CA GLY A 26 -2.73 15.59 -9.14
C GLY A 26 -4.08 15.90 -8.49
N ASN A 27 -4.36 15.34 -7.31
CA ASN A 27 -5.61 15.48 -6.57
C ASN A 27 -6.84 15.26 -7.47
N SER A 28 -6.85 14.12 -8.20
CA SER A 28 -7.96 13.74 -9.08
C SER A 28 -9.30 13.66 -8.31
N PHE A 29 -10.42 13.70 -9.04
CA PHE A 29 -11.75 13.60 -8.42
C PHE A 29 -11.92 12.27 -7.66
N GLU A 30 -11.34 11.17 -8.15
CA GLU A 30 -11.32 9.89 -7.45
C GLU A 30 -10.55 9.99 -6.13
N THR A 31 -9.37 10.63 -6.14
CA THR A 31 -8.59 10.86 -4.92
C THR A 31 -9.35 11.71 -3.92
N GLN A 32 -9.97 12.80 -4.38
CA GLN A 32 -10.81 13.65 -3.53
C GLN A 32 -11.97 12.85 -2.94
N HIS A 33 -12.68 12.06 -3.75
CA HIS A 33 -13.77 11.22 -3.27
C HIS A 33 -13.33 10.27 -2.15
N ILE A 34 -12.19 9.58 -2.32
CA ILE A 34 -11.65 8.66 -1.32
C ILE A 34 -11.38 9.40 -0.01
N PHE A 35 -10.56 10.43 -0.04
CA PHE A 35 -10.07 11.05 1.19
C PHE A 35 -11.12 11.94 1.86
N VAL A 36 -12.01 12.59 1.12
CA VAL A 36 -13.15 13.32 1.71
C VAL A 36 -14.14 12.35 2.37
N THR A 37 -14.45 11.23 1.74
CA THR A 37 -15.32 10.19 2.34
C THR A 37 -14.73 9.68 3.65
N LEU A 38 -13.42 9.36 3.67
CA LEU A 38 -12.73 8.90 4.87
C LEU A 38 -12.62 9.99 5.94
N ALA A 39 -12.41 11.25 5.56
CA ALA A 39 -12.38 12.37 6.48
C ALA A 39 -13.75 12.58 7.17
N ASN A 40 -14.81 12.50 6.41
CA ASN A 40 -16.17 12.64 6.94
C ASN A 40 -16.53 11.48 7.88
N TRP A 41 -16.12 10.25 7.53
CA TRP A 41 -16.37 9.07 8.34
C TRP A 41 -15.56 9.08 9.66
N SER A 42 -14.29 9.49 9.60
CA SER A 42 -13.40 9.49 10.76
C SER A 42 -13.46 10.75 11.61
N GLY A 43 -14.06 11.84 11.10
CA GLY A 43 -14.01 13.16 11.72
C GLY A 43 -12.68 13.90 11.55
N LEU A 44 -11.70 13.32 10.82
CA LEU A 44 -10.38 13.90 10.59
C LEU A 44 -10.39 14.79 9.33
N THR A 45 -10.89 15.99 9.43
CA THR A 45 -11.09 16.90 8.29
C THR A 45 -9.81 17.17 7.48
N TRP A 46 -8.65 17.26 8.14
CA TRP A 46 -7.35 17.44 7.49
C TRP A 46 -6.98 16.27 6.56
N PHE A 47 -7.49 15.07 6.83
CA PHE A 47 -7.21 13.89 5.99
C PHE A 47 -7.86 13.99 4.60
N GLY A 48 -8.97 14.71 4.49
CA GLY A 48 -9.58 15.02 3.20
C GLY A 48 -8.70 15.87 2.29
N ALA A 49 -7.96 16.81 2.87
CA ALA A 49 -7.10 17.72 2.12
C ALA A 49 -5.69 17.13 1.83
N TYR A 50 -5.13 16.38 2.76
CA TYR A 50 -3.73 15.96 2.70
C TYR A 50 -3.53 14.44 2.57
N GLY A 51 -4.57 13.63 2.75
CA GLY A 51 -4.48 12.17 2.74
C GLY A 51 -3.88 11.60 1.46
N GLY A 52 -4.26 12.15 0.29
CA GLY A 52 -3.70 11.75 -1.00
C GLY A 52 -2.18 11.95 -1.07
N TYR A 53 -1.71 13.12 -0.65
CA TYR A 53 -0.28 13.45 -0.62
C TYR A 53 0.49 12.57 0.38
N MET A 54 -0.07 12.33 1.57
CA MET A 54 0.57 11.52 2.60
C MET A 54 0.71 10.06 2.15
N VAL A 55 -0.37 9.47 1.68
CA VAL A 55 -0.38 8.09 1.20
C VAL A 55 0.49 7.94 -0.04
N GLY A 56 0.37 8.87 -1.02
CA GLY A 56 1.21 8.87 -2.22
C GLY A 56 2.70 8.98 -1.89
N SER A 57 3.09 9.82 -0.93
CA SER A 57 4.49 9.94 -0.49
C SER A 57 4.99 8.65 0.17
N ALA A 58 4.16 8.01 1.01
CA ALA A 58 4.49 6.74 1.64
C ALA A 58 4.63 5.61 0.60
N GLU A 59 3.76 5.57 -0.41
CA GLU A 59 3.84 4.62 -1.51
C GLU A 59 5.09 4.82 -2.37
N LEU A 60 5.43 6.09 -2.71
CA LEU A 60 6.64 6.41 -3.46
C LEU A 60 7.90 5.98 -2.72
N LEU A 61 8.02 6.34 -1.45
CA LEU A 61 9.15 5.94 -0.61
C LEU A 61 9.26 4.40 -0.54
N THR A 62 8.14 3.73 -0.31
CA THR A 62 8.08 2.27 -0.26
C THR A 62 8.51 1.65 -1.59
N ALA A 63 8.04 2.17 -2.72
CA ALA A 63 8.41 1.69 -4.05
C ALA A 63 9.93 1.78 -4.30
N ILE A 64 10.56 2.89 -3.88
CA ILE A 64 12.01 3.06 -3.98
C ILE A 64 12.74 2.04 -3.07
N LEU A 65 12.33 1.92 -1.82
CA LEU A 65 12.97 1.04 -0.84
C LEU A 65 12.87 -0.44 -1.18
N LEU A 66 11.88 -0.88 -1.97
CA LEU A 66 11.74 -2.26 -2.46
C LEU A 66 12.95 -2.74 -3.28
N PHE A 67 13.72 -1.82 -3.89
CA PHE A 67 14.91 -2.13 -4.68
C PHE A 67 16.23 -1.88 -3.94
N THR A 68 16.16 -1.66 -2.65
CA THR A 68 17.32 -1.44 -1.76
C THR A 68 17.53 -2.64 -0.82
N PRO A 69 18.62 -2.67 -0.04
CA PRO A 69 18.77 -3.64 1.05
C PRO A 69 17.67 -3.61 2.11
N LEU A 70 16.87 -2.53 2.15
CA LEU A 70 15.72 -2.35 3.05
C LEU A 70 14.41 -2.95 2.52
N ARG A 71 14.48 -3.80 1.47
CA ARG A 71 13.30 -4.42 0.83
C ARG A 71 12.33 -5.06 1.82
N ALA A 72 12.82 -5.73 2.84
CA ALA A 72 11.96 -6.38 3.84
C ALA A 72 11.14 -5.35 4.65
N LEU A 73 11.75 -4.24 5.02
CA LEU A 73 11.07 -3.12 5.68
C LEU A 73 10.05 -2.46 4.74
N ALA A 74 10.43 -2.28 3.47
CA ALA A 74 9.52 -1.75 2.46
C ALA A 74 8.32 -2.68 2.21
N ALA A 75 8.54 -4.00 2.18
CA ALA A 75 7.46 -4.98 2.05
C ALA A 75 6.50 -4.92 3.25
N PHE A 76 7.04 -4.74 4.46
CA PHE A 76 6.23 -4.56 5.67
C PHE A 76 5.44 -3.24 5.63
N ALA A 77 6.03 -2.15 5.15
CA ALA A 77 5.33 -0.89 4.95
C ALA A 77 4.22 -1.02 3.88
N ALA A 78 4.50 -1.68 2.75
CA ALA A 78 3.50 -1.97 1.71
C ALA A 78 2.33 -2.79 2.27
N LEU A 79 2.62 -3.80 3.10
CA LEU A 79 1.60 -4.60 3.77
C LEU A 79 0.71 -3.73 4.66
N GLY A 80 1.28 -2.80 5.43
CA GLY A 80 0.54 -1.86 6.27
C GLY A 80 -0.35 -0.91 5.46
N ILE A 81 0.21 -0.29 4.41
CA ILE A 81 -0.53 0.62 3.52
C ILE A 81 -1.72 -0.12 2.88
N MET A 82 -1.50 -1.32 2.35
CA MET A 82 -2.56 -2.08 1.71
C MET A 82 -3.56 -2.67 2.71
N SER A 83 -3.15 -2.97 3.94
CA SER A 83 -4.08 -3.35 5.02
C SER A 83 -5.04 -2.21 5.35
N ALA A 84 -4.55 -0.98 5.42
CA ALA A 84 -5.41 0.19 5.59
C ALA A 84 -6.35 0.39 4.40
N ALA A 85 -5.86 0.24 3.16
CA ALA A 85 -6.70 0.34 1.97
C ALA A 85 -7.83 -0.69 1.97
N VAL A 86 -7.51 -1.98 2.21
CA VAL A 86 -8.51 -3.06 2.30
C VAL A 86 -9.51 -2.79 3.43
N PHE A 87 -9.02 -2.35 4.60
CA PHE A 87 -9.88 -1.97 5.73
C PHE A 87 -10.86 -0.86 5.34
N PHE A 88 -10.38 0.20 4.68
CA PHE A 88 -11.24 1.32 4.28
C PHE A 88 -12.33 0.90 3.30
N HIS A 89 -12.02 0.04 2.36
CA HIS A 89 -13.02 -0.49 1.43
C HIS A 89 -14.09 -1.36 2.10
N LEU A 90 -13.71 -2.15 3.13
CA LEU A 90 -14.61 -3.11 3.76
C LEU A 90 -15.43 -2.53 4.91
N PHE A 91 -14.88 -1.56 5.66
CA PHE A 91 -15.43 -1.14 6.94
C PHE A 91 -15.80 0.35 7.01
N THR A 92 -15.72 1.07 5.89
CA THR A 92 -16.13 2.48 5.83
C THR A 92 -17.14 2.73 4.70
N PRO A 93 -17.77 3.91 4.65
CA PRO A 93 -18.68 4.28 3.56
C PRO A 93 -18.01 4.34 2.17
N LEU A 94 -16.69 4.19 2.09
CA LEU A 94 -15.96 4.16 0.81
C LEU A 94 -16.49 3.03 -0.09
N GLY A 95 -16.70 1.83 0.48
CA GLY A 95 -17.19 0.67 -0.25
C GLY A 95 -16.16 0.03 -1.18
N ILE A 96 -16.57 -1.06 -1.83
CA ILE A 96 -15.70 -1.84 -2.72
C ILE A 96 -15.68 -1.26 -4.14
N ILE A 97 -16.82 -0.72 -4.59
CA ILE A 97 -16.99 -0.18 -5.94
C ILE A 97 -16.77 1.31 -5.90
N MET A 98 -15.77 1.78 -6.64
CA MET A 98 -15.40 3.19 -6.67
C MET A 98 -16.03 3.90 -7.87
N PRO A 99 -16.50 5.17 -7.70
CA PRO A 99 -16.94 5.97 -8.83
C PRO A 99 -15.76 6.36 -9.73
N ILE A 100 -16.03 6.44 -11.03
CA ILE A 100 -15.12 7.01 -12.03
C ILE A 100 -15.67 8.37 -12.43
N PHE A 101 -14.81 9.37 -12.46
CA PHE A 101 -15.17 10.74 -12.79
C PHE A 101 -14.57 11.19 -14.13
N ASP A 102 -15.28 11.99 -14.84
CA ASP A 102 -14.72 12.73 -15.98
C ASP A 102 -13.76 13.80 -15.47
N SER A 103 -12.52 13.75 -15.97
CA SER A 103 -11.42 14.60 -15.47
C SER A 103 -11.62 16.10 -15.78
N SER A 104 -12.48 16.44 -16.73
CA SER A 104 -12.75 17.83 -17.14
C SER A 104 -13.95 18.45 -16.41
N THR A 105 -14.99 17.65 -16.13
CA THR A 105 -16.24 18.11 -15.56
C THR A 105 -16.44 17.74 -14.10
N GLY A 106 -15.73 16.72 -13.61
CA GLY A 106 -15.94 16.14 -12.28
C GLY A 106 -17.24 15.37 -12.12
N LEU A 107 -17.95 15.12 -13.21
CA LEU A 107 -19.18 14.33 -13.17
C LEU A 107 -18.86 12.84 -13.12
N GLN A 108 -19.63 12.10 -12.32
CA GLN A 108 -19.50 10.64 -12.32
C GLN A 108 -20.00 10.07 -13.64
N ILE A 109 -19.15 9.31 -14.33
CA ILE A 109 -19.42 8.69 -15.64
C ILE A 109 -19.55 7.17 -15.56
N GLY A 110 -19.24 6.58 -14.42
CA GLY A 110 -19.31 5.13 -14.24
C GLY A 110 -18.80 4.69 -12.89
N ASN A 111 -18.38 3.44 -12.81
CA ASN A 111 -17.71 2.87 -11.65
C ASN A 111 -16.63 1.86 -12.07
N ASP A 112 -15.71 1.55 -11.15
CA ASP A 112 -14.55 0.69 -11.40
C ASP A 112 -14.82 -0.81 -11.26
N ASN A 113 -16.05 -1.22 -11.00
CA ASN A 113 -16.44 -2.61 -10.71
C ASN A 113 -15.58 -3.30 -9.63
N GLY A 114 -15.00 -2.51 -8.71
CA GLY A 114 -14.16 -3.02 -7.62
C GLY A 114 -12.71 -3.29 -8.01
N VAL A 115 -12.24 -2.79 -9.15
CA VAL A 115 -10.86 -3.02 -9.62
C VAL A 115 -9.85 -2.48 -8.61
N LEU A 116 -10.09 -1.31 -8.02
CA LEU A 116 -9.20 -0.73 -7.01
C LEU A 116 -9.06 -1.64 -5.79
N PHE A 117 -10.17 -2.16 -5.29
CA PHE A 117 -10.19 -3.10 -4.17
C PHE A 117 -9.45 -4.42 -4.49
N ILE A 118 -9.69 -4.99 -5.67
CA ILE A 118 -8.99 -6.21 -6.11
C ILE A 118 -7.48 -5.96 -6.19
N MET A 119 -7.06 -4.84 -6.77
CA MET A 119 -5.65 -4.47 -6.84
C MET A 119 -5.02 -4.29 -5.46
N ALA A 120 -5.74 -3.72 -4.49
CA ALA A 120 -5.29 -3.62 -3.11
C ALA A 120 -5.08 -5.01 -2.47
N CYS A 121 -6.03 -5.94 -2.66
CA CYS A 121 -5.93 -7.32 -2.16
C CYS A 121 -4.75 -8.10 -2.78
N VAL A 122 -4.55 -7.98 -4.09
CA VAL A 122 -3.43 -8.65 -4.79
C VAL A 122 -2.09 -8.08 -4.31
N THR A 123 -1.99 -6.75 -4.22
CA THR A 123 -0.78 -6.09 -3.73
C THR A 123 -0.49 -6.43 -2.27
N TRP A 124 -1.51 -6.48 -1.42
CA TRP A 124 -1.42 -6.95 -0.04
C TRP A 124 -0.85 -8.37 0.05
N THR A 125 -1.37 -9.29 -0.78
CA THR A 125 -0.91 -10.68 -0.84
C THR A 125 0.56 -10.75 -1.28
N CYS A 126 0.97 -9.99 -2.29
CA CYS A 126 2.36 -9.91 -2.74
C CYS A 126 3.28 -9.39 -1.63
N ALA A 127 2.87 -8.35 -0.90
CA ALA A 127 3.63 -7.81 0.21
C ALA A 127 3.75 -8.81 1.36
N LEU A 128 2.67 -9.51 1.71
CA LEU A 128 2.67 -10.58 2.71
C LEU A 128 3.67 -11.70 2.36
N ILE A 129 3.69 -12.13 1.10
CA ILE A 129 4.63 -13.14 0.62
C ILE A 129 6.08 -12.65 0.79
N LEU A 130 6.39 -11.39 0.44
CA LEU A 130 7.73 -10.82 0.63
C LEU A 130 8.15 -10.78 2.10
N VAL A 131 7.27 -10.35 2.99
CA VAL A 131 7.50 -10.35 4.45
C VAL A 131 7.77 -11.78 4.94
N TRP A 132 6.93 -12.73 4.54
CA TRP A 132 7.08 -14.13 4.93
C TRP A 132 8.39 -14.75 4.40
N MET A 133 8.81 -14.39 3.17
CA MET A 133 10.11 -14.82 2.62
C MET A 133 11.29 -14.27 3.42
N ASP A 134 11.24 -13.00 3.85
CA ASP A 134 12.28 -12.44 4.73
C ASP A 134 12.31 -13.17 6.06
N LEU A 135 11.16 -13.35 6.72
CA LEU A 135 11.08 -14.03 8.02
C LEU A 135 11.58 -15.49 7.99
N LYS A 136 11.48 -16.16 6.83
CA LYS A 136 12.07 -17.51 6.66
C LYS A 136 13.56 -17.50 6.37
N SER A 137 14.14 -16.37 6.03
CA SER A 137 15.58 -16.24 5.77
C SER A 137 16.36 -16.31 7.08
N SER A 138 17.54 -16.98 7.04
CA SER A 138 18.51 -16.95 8.15
C SER A 138 19.07 -15.54 8.39
N SER A 139 19.08 -14.69 7.37
CA SER A 139 19.54 -13.29 7.42
C SER A 139 18.39 -12.29 7.46
N SER A 140 17.26 -12.64 8.07
CA SER A 140 16.06 -11.80 8.12
C SER A 140 16.35 -10.42 8.72
N LEU A 141 16.06 -9.36 7.96
CA LEU A 141 16.17 -7.99 8.42
C LEU A 141 15.10 -7.69 9.50
N LEU A 142 13.88 -8.17 9.30
CA LEU A 142 12.78 -7.95 10.23
C LEU A 142 13.03 -8.60 11.59
N LYS A 143 13.58 -9.83 11.62
CA LYS A 143 13.96 -10.48 12.88
C LYS A 143 15.07 -9.72 13.61
N ARG A 144 16.05 -9.20 12.88
CA ARG A 144 17.13 -8.39 13.47
C ARG A 144 16.58 -7.11 14.10
N ILE A 145 15.69 -6.41 13.41
CA ILE A 145 15.06 -5.18 13.94
C ILE A 145 14.18 -5.49 15.15
N ALA A 146 13.43 -6.61 15.12
CA ALA A 146 12.60 -7.04 16.24
C ALA A 146 13.38 -7.61 17.44
N GLY A 147 14.71 -7.72 17.36
CA GLY A 147 15.56 -8.27 18.43
C GLY A 147 15.41 -9.77 18.67
N ILE A 148 14.76 -10.50 17.76
CA ILE A 148 14.44 -11.93 17.94
C ILE A 148 15.71 -12.79 17.84
N ASN A 149 16.71 -12.35 17.09
CA ASN A 149 17.99 -13.08 16.93
C ASN A 149 18.97 -12.85 18.10
N ALA A 150 18.76 -11.83 18.94
CA ALA A 150 19.67 -11.53 20.05
C ALA A 150 19.59 -12.55 21.22
N LYS A 151 18.56 -13.39 21.25
CA LYS A 151 18.38 -14.40 22.31
C LYS A 151 19.06 -15.74 22.05
N GLN A 152 19.47 -16.04 20.85
CA GLN A 152 20.15 -17.33 20.55
C GLN A 152 21.65 -17.31 20.87
N ASP A 153 22.29 -16.13 20.85
CA ASP A 153 23.73 -15.99 21.13
C ASP A 153 24.07 -15.91 22.64
N ILE A 154 23.04 -15.89 23.52
CA ILE A 154 23.23 -15.81 24.99
C ILE A 154 23.08 -17.18 25.67
N ILE A 155 22.62 -18.19 24.97
CA ILE A 155 22.34 -19.54 25.52
C ILE A 155 23.29 -20.61 24.95
N GLY A 156 24.24 -20.25 24.11
CA GLY A 156 25.35 -21.07 23.64
C GLY A 156 26.63 -20.63 24.31
#